data_7e22c2383d0989805b66e38bcc90bb07
#
_entry.id   7e22c2383d0989805b66e38bcc90bb07
#
_cell.length_a   1.000
_cell.length_b   1.000
_cell.length_c   1.000
_cell.angle_alpha   90.00
_cell.angle_beta   90.00
_cell.angle_gamma   90.00
#
_symmetry.space_group_name_H-M   'P 1'
#
loop_
_entity.id
_entity.type
_entity.pdbx_description
1 polymer ?
#
loop_
_entity_poly.entity_id
_entity_poly.type
_entity_poly.pdbx_seq_one_letter_code
_entity_poly.pdbx_strand_id
1 'polypeptide(L)'
;MTIMPTPPDDAGAAATFDLCLGAGTVCSARYQMTTPDRVLAAASWLFCHHGFQATGVDAIARRAGTAKTSLYKHFGSKEQLVEAVLEREGAAWRSWFFSEMAKVVGTAEDRLLAVFDILETWFQDPHFFGCPFINALGEFDIQNARLRKLLAAHKTHLNGWIAAQADMAGLRDPQAIVAQFTLLIDGAIVAAQATGNTAYARHARDLAALQIASDRRTTKARRTTA
;
A
#
# COMPACT_ATOMS: atom_id res chain seq x y z
N MET A 1 -16.39 -3.70 29.18
CA MET A 1 -15.25 -4.59 28.89
C MET A 1 -15.84 -5.78 28.15
N THR A 2 -16.06 -5.60 26.84
CA THR A 2 -16.72 -6.60 25.98
C THR A 2 -15.63 -7.40 25.31
N ILE A 3 -15.52 -8.67 25.67
CA ILE A 3 -14.56 -9.63 25.11
C ILE A 3 -15.00 -9.91 23.68
N MET A 4 -14.15 -9.54 22.70
CA MET A 4 -14.35 -9.94 21.31
C MET A 4 -14.24 -11.46 21.19
N PRO A 5 -15.10 -12.12 20.40
CA PRO A 5 -15.02 -13.55 20.18
C PRO A 5 -13.75 -13.88 19.37
N THR A 6 -13.05 -14.92 19.81
CA THR A 6 -11.94 -15.55 19.08
C THR A 6 -12.45 -16.04 17.74
N PRO A 7 -11.79 -15.73 16.62
CA PRO A 7 -12.16 -16.29 15.32
C PRO A 7 -11.95 -17.81 15.33
N PRO A 8 -12.80 -18.57 14.59
CA PRO A 8 -12.70 -20.02 14.54
C PRO A 8 -11.37 -20.49 13.94
N ASP A 9 -10.81 -21.55 14.52
CA ASP A 9 -9.69 -22.30 13.98
C ASP A 9 -10.12 -23.01 12.68
N ASP A 10 -9.95 -22.35 11.53
CA ASP A 10 -10.10 -22.97 10.23
C ASP A 10 -8.84 -23.76 9.84
N ALA A 11 -8.66 -24.89 10.49
CA ALA A 11 -7.76 -25.93 10.05
C ALA A 11 -8.46 -26.74 8.94
N GLY A 12 -8.47 -26.26 7.70
CA GLY A 12 -9.01 -27.07 6.60
C GLY A 12 -9.40 -26.37 5.31
N ALA A 13 -9.39 -25.07 5.23
CA ALA A 13 -9.65 -24.35 3.98
C ALA A 13 -8.39 -24.34 3.10
N ALA A 14 -8.51 -24.83 1.86
CA ALA A 14 -7.49 -24.66 0.83
C ALA A 14 -7.11 -23.18 0.77
N ALA A 15 -5.85 -22.86 1.10
CA ALA A 15 -5.37 -21.50 1.29
C ALA A 15 -5.54 -20.70 0.00
N THR A 16 -6.61 -19.94 -0.11
CA THR A 16 -6.67 -18.75 -0.95
C THR A 16 -5.76 -17.72 -0.29
N PHE A 17 -4.61 -17.50 -0.90
CA PHE A 17 -3.64 -16.55 -0.38
C PHE A 17 -4.03 -15.15 -0.82
N ASP A 18 -4.85 -14.49 0.00
CA ASP A 18 -5.15 -13.08 -0.17
C ASP A 18 -3.93 -12.26 0.25
N LEU A 19 -3.42 -11.46 -0.67
CA LEU A 19 -2.46 -10.41 -0.36
C LEU A 19 -3.17 -9.37 0.52
N CYS A 20 -2.49 -8.85 1.54
CA CYS A 20 -3.05 -7.80 2.42
C CYS A 20 -3.44 -6.51 1.68
N LEU A 21 -3.12 -6.41 0.42
CA LEU A 21 -3.40 -5.25 -0.41
C LEU A 21 -4.70 -5.38 -1.21
N GLY A 22 -5.52 -6.42 -1.00
CA GLY A 22 -6.80 -6.55 -1.66
C GLY A 22 -6.77 -6.49 -3.19
N ALA A 23 -5.58 -6.48 -3.77
CA ALA A 23 -5.44 -6.48 -5.21
C ALA A 23 -5.81 -7.86 -5.74
N GLY A 24 -7.10 -8.06 -6.02
CA GLY A 24 -7.76 -9.29 -6.45
C GLY A 24 -7.06 -10.09 -7.54
N THR A 25 -5.91 -10.63 -7.22
CA THR A 25 -5.23 -11.63 -8.02
C THR A 25 -5.53 -12.98 -7.38
N VAL A 26 -6.76 -13.46 -7.64
CA VAL A 26 -7.05 -14.88 -7.50
C VAL A 26 -6.12 -15.60 -8.46
N CYS A 27 -4.98 -16.03 -7.96
CA CYS A 27 -4.12 -16.96 -8.68
C CYS A 27 -4.81 -18.32 -8.67
N SER A 28 -5.76 -18.52 -9.58
CA SER A 28 -6.47 -19.77 -9.80
C SER A 28 -5.62 -20.82 -10.55
N ALA A 29 -4.30 -20.63 -10.59
CA ALA A 29 -3.40 -21.66 -11.01
C ALA A 29 -3.07 -22.55 -9.81
N ARG A 30 -3.30 -23.86 -9.91
CA ARG A 30 -2.75 -24.90 -9.02
C ARG A 30 -1.21 -24.96 -9.16
N TYR A 31 -0.57 -23.82 -8.92
CA TYR A 31 0.86 -23.77 -8.78
C TYR A 31 1.19 -24.34 -7.40
N GLN A 32 1.99 -25.39 -7.35
CA GLN A 32 2.50 -25.89 -6.08
C GLN A 32 3.44 -24.81 -5.52
N MET A 33 2.92 -24.02 -4.57
CA MET A 33 3.69 -22.94 -3.94
C MET A 33 4.94 -23.52 -3.30
N THR A 34 6.07 -22.91 -3.57
CA THR A 34 7.34 -23.26 -2.91
C THR A 34 7.27 -22.97 -1.41
N THR A 35 8.16 -23.55 -0.62
CA THR A 35 8.20 -23.25 0.81
C THR A 35 8.40 -21.76 1.11
N PRO A 36 9.30 -21.03 0.44
CA PRO A 36 9.41 -19.56 0.58
C PRO A 36 8.07 -18.83 0.30
N ASP A 37 7.36 -19.19 -0.75
CA ASP A 37 6.09 -18.54 -1.10
C ASP A 37 5.03 -18.74 -0.02
N ARG A 38 4.92 -19.97 0.54
CA ARG A 38 4.00 -20.25 1.65
C ARG A 38 4.36 -19.46 2.90
N VAL A 39 5.65 -19.33 3.21
CA VAL A 39 6.12 -18.54 4.36
C VAL A 39 5.81 -17.05 4.14
N LEU A 40 6.08 -16.49 2.96
CA LEU A 40 5.76 -15.10 2.63
C LEU A 40 4.25 -14.84 2.74
N ALA A 41 3.42 -15.71 2.19
CA ALA A 41 1.97 -15.56 2.26
C ALA A 41 1.45 -15.66 3.69
N ALA A 42 1.94 -16.63 4.47
CA ALA A 42 1.56 -16.78 5.87
C ALA A 42 2.01 -15.58 6.72
N ALA A 43 3.22 -15.07 6.49
CA ALA A 43 3.76 -13.90 7.18
C ALA A 43 2.97 -12.63 6.81
N SER A 44 2.70 -12.40 5.52
CA SER A 44 1.89 -11.27 5.06
C SER A 44 0.53 -11.25 5.76
N TRP A 45 -0.20 -12.35 5.73
CA TRP A 45 -1.51 -12.45 6.39
C TRP A 45 -1.42 -12.14 7.89
N LEU A 46 -0.47 -12.76 8.59
CA LEU A 46 -0.32 -12.56 10.04
C LEU A 46 0.10 -11.13 10.39
N PHE A 47 0.98 -10.52 9.63
CA PHE A 47 1.41 -9.14 9.85
C PHE A 47 0.28 -8.15 9.67
N CYS A 48 -0.59 -8.36 8.68
CA CYS A 48 -1.74 -7.49 8.45
C CYS A 48 -2.80 -7.61 9.56
N HIS A 49 -3.05 -8.82 10.07
CA HIS A 49 -4.09 -9.05 11.06
C HIS A 49 -3.63 -8.80 12.50
N HIS A 50 -2.35 -9.02 12.79
CA HIS A 50 -1.83 -9.00 14.16
C HIS A 50 -0.68 -8.01 14.37
N GLY A 51 -0.19 -7.37 13.31
CA GLY A 51 0.99 -6.50 13.36
C GLY A 51 2.30 -7.27 13.24
N PHE A 52 3.36 -6.53 12.96
CA PHE A 52 4.68 -7.09 12.72
C PHE A 52 5.34 -7.58 14.02
N GLN A 53 5.26 -6.77 15.09
CA GLN A 53 5.94 -7.10 16.35
C GLN A 53 5.24 -8.24 17.09
N ALA A 54 3.91 -8.23 17.15
CA ALA A 54 3.13 -9.25 17.84
C ALA A 54 3.17 -10.62 17.15
N THR A 55 3.51 -10.67 15.85
CA THR A 55 3.57 -11.91 15.09
C THR A 55 4.87 -12.66 15.34
N GLY A 56 4.80 -13.80 16.01
CA GLY A 56 5.94 -14.69 16.27
C GLY A 56 6.28 -15.61 15.09
N VAL A 57 7.57 -15.96 14.93
CA VAL A 57 8.05 -16.86 13.86
C VAL A 57 7.40 -18.24 13.93
N ASP A 58 7.07 -18.72 15.14
CA ASP A 58 6.41 -20.01 15.33
C ASP A 58 4.98 -20.02 14.76
N ALA A 59 4.25 -18.91 14.88
CA ALA A 59 2.93 -18.75 14.27
C ALA A 59 3.03 -18.74 12.73
N ILE A 60 4.03 -18.06 12.17
CA ILE A 60 4.28 -18.04 10.74
C ILE A 60 4.62 -19.44 10.23
N ALA A 61 5.54 -20.15 10.86
CA ALA A 61 5.94 -21.49 10.47
C ALA A 61 4.77 -22.48 10.50
N ARG A 62 3.93 -22.43 11.55
CA ARG A 62 2.72 -23.25 11.69
C ARG A 62 1.72 -22.95 10.58
N ARG A 63 1.41 -21.67 10.30
CA ARG A 63 0.48 -21.28 9.24
C ARG A 63 1.01 -21.65 7.84
N ALA A 64 2.31 -21.56 7.62
CA ALA A 64 2.96 -21.94 6.36
C ALA A 64 3.09 -23.45 6.15
N GLY A 65 2.79 -24.26 7.16
CA GLY A 65 2.97 -25.72 7.11
C GLY A 65 4.44 -26.10 6.94
N THR A 66 5.37 -25.43 7.66
CA THR A 66 6.81 -25.68 7.56
C THR A 66 7.50 -25.66 8.93
N ALA A 67 8.71 -26.19 8.99
CA ALA A 67 9.53 -26.11 10.20
C ALA A 67 10.16 -24.71 10.35
N LYS A 68 10.32 -24.23 11.59
CA LYS A 68 11.00 -22.96 11.92
C LYS A 68 12.42 -22.90 11.35
N THR A 69 13.14 -24.02 11.37
CA THR A 69 14.48 -24.12 10.77
C THR A 69 14.48 -23.88 9.28
N SER A 70 13.44 -24.35 8.56
CA SER A 70 13.28 -24.10 7.14
C SER A 70 13.02 -22.62 6.85
N LEU A 71 12.20 -21.94 7.67
CA LEU A 71 11.96 -20.51 7.57
C LEU A 71 13.26 -19.72 7.68
N TYR A 72 14.06 -19.98 8.70
CA TYR A 72 15.35 -19.29 8.88
C TYR A 72 16.37 -19.62 7.79
N LYS A 73 16.33 -20.84 7.24
CA LYS A 73 17.18 -21.21 6.10
C LYS A 73 16.90 -20.33 4.86
N HIS A 74 15.65 -19.95 4.65
CA HIS A 74 15.25 -19.13 3.48
C HIS A 74 15.38 -17.61 3.71
N PHE A 75 15.06 -17.16 4.91
CA PHE A 75 14.93 -15.72 5.18
C PHE A 75 15.97 -15.19 6.19
N GLY A 76 16.75 -16.06 6.84
CA GLY A 76 17.80 -15.67 7.78
C GLY A 76 17.25 -15.16 9.12
N SER A 77 16.45 -14.10 9.14
CA SER A 77 15.86 -13.51 10.35
C SER A 77 14.41 -13.09 10.14
N LYS A 78 13.72 -12.73 11.25
CA LYS A 78 12.37 -12.15 11.18
C LYS A 78 12.39 -10.82 10.47
N GLU A 79 13.40 -9.99 10.70
CA GLU A 79 13.55 -8.68 10.04
C GLU A 79 13.70 -8.83 8.53
N GLN A 80 14.51 -9.79 8.06
CA GLN A 80 14.66 -10.08 6.63
C GLN A 80 13.37 -10.65 6.02
N LEU A 81 12.61 -11.43 6.79
CA LEU A 81 11.29 -11.88 6.35
C LEU A 81 10.31 -10.69 6.22
N VAL A 82 10.32 -9.75 7.17
CA VAL A 82 9.51 -8.51 7.08
C VAL A 82 9.88 -7.72 5.84
N GLU A 83 11.17 -7.52 5.56
CA GLU A 83 11.64 -6.84 4.36
C GLU A 83 11.10 -7.53 3.09
N ALA A 84 11.24 -8.86 3.00
CA ALA A 84 10.76 -9.64 1.85
C ALA A 84 9.22 -9.56 1.68
N VAL A 85 8.46 -9.55 2.78
CA VAL A 85 7.00 -9.35 2.74
C VAL A 85 6.67 -7.96 2.22
N LEU A 86 7.31 -6.90 2.74
CA LEU A 86 7.07 -5.52 2.30
C LEU A 86 7.41 -5.33 0.82
N GLU A 87 8.52 -5.90 0.34
CA GLU A 87 8.90 -5.87 -1.08
C GLU A 87 7.83 -6.53 -1.96
N ARG A 88 7.35 -7.72 -1.57
CA ARG A 88 6.32 -8.46 -2.29
C ARG A 88 4.99 -7.69 -2.32
N GLU A 89 4.52 -7.22 -1.16
CA GLU A 89 3.28 -6.46 -1.04
C GLU A 89 3.37 -5.16 -1.86
N GLY A 90 4.48 -4.44 -1.76
CA GLY A 90 4.69 -3.22 -2.53
C GLY A 90 4.72 -3.45 -4.03
N ALA A 91 5.32 -4.56 -4.50
CA ALA A 91 5.33 -4.92 -5.91
C ALA A 91 3.92 -5.25 -6.41
N ALA A 92 3.16 -6.04 -5.64
CA ALA A 92 1.79 -6.42 -5.98
C ALA A 92 0.86 -5.19 -6.04
N TRP A 93 0.94 -4.31 -5.03
CA TRP A 93 0.16 -3.08 -5.01
C TRP A 93 0.47 -2.18 -6.20
N ARG A 94 1.75 -1.96 -6.50
CA ARG A 94 2.15 -1.14 -7.67
C ARG A 94 1.62 -1.73 -8.97
N SER A 95 1.74 -3.04 -9.14
CA SER A 95 1.23 -3.73 -10.33
C SER A 95 -0.28 -3.51 -10.49
N TRP A 96 -1.04 -3.71 -9.42
CA TRP A 96 -2.47 -3.48 -9.41
C TRP A 96 -2.79 -2.00 -9.67
N PHE A 97 -2.21 -1.07 -8.91
CA PHE A 97 -2.48 0.36 -9.01
C PHE A 97 -2.22 0.88 -10.42
N PHE A 98 -1.10 0.55 -11.01
CA PHE A 98 -0.79 1.00 -12.37
C PHE A 98 -1.62 0.28 -13.44
N SER A 99 -2.10 -0.92 -13.20
CA SER A 99 -3.07 -1.57 -14.08
C SER A 99 -4.43 -0.86 -14.07
N GLU A 100 -4.88 -0.38 -12.90
CA GLU A 100 -6.09 0.45 -12.80
C GLU A 100 -5.89 1.83 -13.47
N MET A 101 -4.72 2.47 -13.21
CA MET A 101 -4.39 3.73 -13.85
C MET A 101 -4.33 3.66 -15.38
N ALA A 102 -3.89 2.53 -15.94
CA ALA A 102 -3.86 2.33 -17.39
C ALA A 102 -5.26 2.35 -18.05
N LYS A 103 -6.32 2.11 -17.28
CA LYS A 103 -7.72 2.17 -17.74
C LYS A 103 -8.29 3.60 -17.74
N VAL A 104 -7.63 4.53 -17.05
CA VAL A 104 -8.09 5.91 -16.91
C VAL A 104 -7.87 6.68 -18.20
N VAL A 105 -8.97 7.13 -18.79
CA VAL A 105 -8.97 7.97 -20.00
C VAL A 105 -9.17 9.43 -19.59
N GLY A 106 -8.43 10.35 -20.19
CA GLY A 106 -8.56 11.78 -19.91
C GLY A 106 -7.24 12.53 -19.94
N THR A 107 -7.28 13.74 -19.44
CA THR A 107 -6.11 14.64 -19.32
C THR A 107 -5.15 14.17 -18.23
N ALA A 108 -3.97 14.77 -18.16
CA ALA A 108 -3.03 14.50 -17.07
C ALA A 108 -3.62 14.86 -15.69
N GLU A 109 -4.48 15.88 -15.61
CA GLU A 109 -5.19 16.24 -14.39
C GLU A 109 -6.26 15.22 -14.00
N ASP A 110 -7.01 14.71 -14.97
CA ASP A 110 -7.99 13.65 -14.70
C ASP A 110 -7.29 12.43 -14.13
N ARG A 111 -6.10 12.09 -14.64
CA ARG A 111 -5.29 11.00 -14.13
C ARG A 111 -4.75 11.26 -12.72
N LEU A 112 -4.31 12.50 -12.42
CA LEU A 112 -3.91 12.88 -11.07
C LEU A 112 -5.05 12.68 -10.07
N LEU A 113 -6.26 13.11 -10.42
CA LEU A 113 -7.42 12.96 -9.54
C LEU A 113 -7.89 11.51 -9.41
N ALA A 114 -7.76 10.72 -10.48
CA ALA A 114 -8.10 9.29 -10.47
C ALA A 114 -7.27 8.45 -9.49
N VAL A 115 -6.11 8.94 -9.03
CA VAL A 115 -5.36 8.32 -7.92
C VAL A 115 -6.28 8.05 -6.73
N PHE A 116 -7.09 9.02 -6.36
CA PHE A 116 -7.98 8.92 -5.20
C PHE A 116 -9.21 8.03 -5.48
N ASP A 117 -9.71 8.00 -6.72
CA ASP A 117 -10.80 7.09 -7.09
C ASP A 117 -10.35 5.63 -7.01
N ILE A 118 -9.11 5.34 -7.42
CA ILE A 118 -8.49 4.01 -7.27
C ILE A 118 -8.25 3.68 -5.80
N LEU A 119 -7.80 4.65 -4.98
CA LEU A 119 -7.67 4.45 -3.54
C LEU A 119 -9.02 4.16 -2.88
N GLU A 120 -10.11 4.82 -3.28
CA GLU A 120 -11.44 4.51 -2.76
C GLU A 120 -11.85 3.07 -3.05
N THR A 121 -11.57 2.58 -4.26
CA THR A 121 -11.79 1.17 -4.64
C THR A 121 -10.98 0.24 -3.74
N TRP A 122 -9.73 0.58 -3.45
CA TRP A 122 -8.89 -0.21 -2.54
C TRP A 122 -9.41 -0.19 -1.10
N PHE A 123 -9.88 0.97 -0.60
CA PHE A 123 -10.45 1.08 0.75
C PHE A 123 -11.74 0.28 0.93
N GLN A 124 -12.45 -0.02 -0.16
CA GLN A 124 -13.66 -0.85 -0.15
C GLN A 124 -13.36 -2.36 -0.14
N ASP A 125 -12.11 -2.75 -0.35
CA ASP A 125 -11.72 -4.16 -0.31
C ASP A 125 -11.85 -4.72 1.11
N PRO A 126 -12.51 -5.87 1.31
CA PRO A 126 -12.60 -6.53 2.62
C PRO A 126 -11.25 -6.84 3.27
N HIS A 127 -10.18 -6.91 2.48
CA HIS A 127 -8.81 -7.15 2.93
C HIS A 127 -7.98 -5.86 3.01
N PHE A 128 -8.63 -4.70 3.08
CA PHE A 128 -7.94 -3.44 3.32
C PHE A 128 -7.54 -3.32 4.79
N PHE A 129 -6.25 -3.49 5.06
CA PHE A 129 -5.63 -3.33 6.39
C PHE A 129 -4.70 -2.11 6.44
N GLY A 130 -4.92 -1.12 5.56
CA GLY A 130 -4.03 0.03 5.42
C GLY A 130 -2.78 -0.27 4.60
N CYS A 131 -1.85 0.66 4.58
CA CYS A 131 -0.57 0.48 3.90
C CYS A 131 0.42 -0.27 4.80
N PRO A 132 0.92 -1.46 4.42
CA PRO A 132 1.85 -2.22 5.24
C PRO A 132 3.15 -1.47 5.54
N PHE A 133 3.55 -0.55 4.66
CA PHE A 133 4.72 0.30 4.89
C PHE A 133 4.47 1.35 5.99
N ILE A 134 3.28 1.96 6.02
CA ILE A 134 2.89 2.90 7.09
C ILE A 134 2.76 2.14 8.41
N ASN A 135 2.14 0.95 8.40
CA ASN A 135 2.02 0.10 9.57
C ASN A 135 3.40 -0.30 10.12
N ALA A 136 4.32 -0.73 9.25
CA ALA A 136 5.69 -1.06 9.64
C ALA A 136 6.42 0.14 10.26
N LEU A 137 6.23 1.35 9.72
CA LEU A 137 6.86 2.57 10.26
C LEU A 137 6.45 2.83 11.71
N GLY A 138 5.21 2.51 12.09
CA GLY A 138 4.72 2.66 13.47
C GLY A 138 5.23 1.60 14.44
N GLU A 139 5.69 0.45 13.95
CA GLU A 139 6.09 -0.69 14.80
C GLU A 139 7.60 -0.91 14.93
N PHE A 140 8.41 -0.37 14.03
CA PHE A 140 9.87 -0.56 14.03
C PHE A 140 10.61 0.70 14.47
N ASP A 141 11.84 0.48 14.98
CA ASP A 141 12.74 1.56 15.34
C ASP A 141 13.02 2.46 14.11
N ILE A 142 12.83 3.75 14.29
CA ILE A 142 13.12 4.77 13.28
C ILE A 142 14.59 4.78 12.84
N GLN A 143 15.49 4.23 13.67
CA GLN A 143 16.92 4.06 13.35
C GLN A 143 17.18 2.91 12.37
N ASN A 144 16.20 2.05 12.07
CA ASN A 144 16.36 0.96 11.10
C ASN A 144 16.55 1.53 9.67
N ALA A 145 17.82 1.72 9.29
CA ALA A 145 18.19 2.31 8.01
C ALA A 145 17.72 1.48 6.81
N ARG A 146 17.67 0.13 6.95
CA ARG A 146 17.21 -0.77 5.87
C ARG A 146 15.73 -0.58 5.63
N LEU A 147 14.92 -0.58 6.68
CA LEU A 147 13.48 -0.35 6.59
C LEU A 147 13.18 1.03 6.00
N ARG A 148 13.86 2.08 6.46
CA ARG A 148 13.68 3.44 5.90
C ARG A 148 14.00 3.51 4.41
N LYS A 149 15.07 2.83 3.97
CA LYS A 149 15.42 2.76 2.54
C LYS A 149 14.32 2.06 1.73
N LEU A 150 13.76 0.97 2.26
CA LEU A 150 12.68 0.24 1.64
C LEU A 150 11.40 1.09 1.53
N LEU A 151 11.04 1.79 2.60
CA LEU A 151 9.91 2.73 2.63
C LEU A 151 10.07 3.86 1.60
N ALA A 152 11.26 4.47 1.53
CA ALA A 152 11.55 5.51 0.54
C ALA A 152 11.45 4.97 -0.90
N ALA A 153 12.00 3.78 -1.16
CA ALA A 153 11.95 3.14 -2.47
C ALA A 153 10.50 2.82 -2.90
N HIS A 154 9.65 2.39 -1.96
CA HIS A 154 8.23 2.12 -2.25
C HIS A 154 7.52 3.35 -2.82
N LYS A 155 7.75 4.53 -2.23
CA LYS A 155 7.11 5.79 -2.66
C LYS A 155 7.67 6.37 -3.96
N THR A 156 8.90 6.04 -4.32
CA THR A 156 9.59 6.64 -5.47
C THR A 156 8.82 6.45 -6.78
N HIS A 157 8.23 5.28 -6.99
CA HIS A 157 7.52 4.98 -8.25
C HIS A 157 6.24 5.83 -8.40
N LEU A 158 5.43 5.92 -7.35
CA LEU A 158 4.21 6.72 -7.37
C LEU A 158 4.54 8.21 -7.46
N ASN A 159 5.50 8.68 -6.70
CA ASN A 159 5.94 10.07 -6.70
C ASN A 159 6.50 10.50 -8.07
N GLY A 160 7.31 9.63 -8.70
CA GLY A 160 7.82 9.88 -10.05
C GLY A 160 6.69 9.95 -11.09
N TRP A 161 5.69 9.08 -10.97
CA TRP A 161 4.52 9.11 -11.84
C TRP A 161 3.69 10.38 -11.63
N ILE A 162 3.44 10.80 -10.38
CA ILE A 162 2.73 12.05 -10.05
C ILE A 162 3.47 13.25 -10.63
N ALA A 163 4.81 13.32 -10.45
CA ALA A 163 5.63 14.40 -11.02
C ALA A 163 5.47 14.47 -12.55
N ALA A 164 5.53 13.34 -13.23
CA ALA A 164 5.36 13.29 -14.69
C ALA A 164 3.96 13.75 -15.14
N GLN A 165 2.89 13.37 -14.41
CA GLN A 165 1.55 13.87 -14.73
C GLN A 165 1.42 15.38 -14.45
N ALA A 166 2.03 15.89 -13.38
CA ALA A 166 2.04 17.32 -13.06
C ALA A 166 2.76 18.14 -14.13
N ASP A 167 3.90 17.66 -14.64
CA ASP A 167 4.61 18.25 -15.76
C ASP A 167 3.75 18.26 -17.04
N MET A 168 3.11 17.13 -17.36
CA MET A 168 2.22 17.01 -18.53
C MET A 168 0.99 17.92 -18.43
N ALA A 169 0.49 18.17 -17.22
CA ALA A 169 -0.59 19.10 -16.94
C ALA A 169 -0.14 20.57 -16.99
N GLY A 170 1.14 20.85 -17.13
CA GLY A 170 1.71 22.21 -17.15
C GLY A 170 1.60 22.91 -15.80
N LEU A 171 1.66 22.17 -14.69
CA LEU A 171 1.67 22.72 -13.33
C LEU A 171 3.04 23.33 -13.03
N ARG A 172 3.07 24.44 -12.26
CA ARG A 172 4.28 25.22 -12.04
C ARG A 172 5.34 24.54 -11.20
N ASP A 173 4.90 23.81 -10.18
CA ASP A 173 5.79 23.15 -9.23
C ASP A 173 5.40 21.68 -9.05
N PRO A 174 5.84 20.79 -9.94
CA PRO A 174 5.55 19.37 -9.84
C PRO A 174 6.04 18.75 -8.53
N GLN A 175 7.11 19.26 -7.94
CA GLN A 175 7.62 18.74 -6.66
C GLN A 175 6.73 19.12 -5.47
N ALA A 176 6.17 20.33 -5.47
CA ALA A 176 5.17 20.70 -4.49
C ALA A 176 3.90 19.84 -4.63
N ILE A 177 3.47 19.56 -5.86
CA ILE A 177 2.33 18.67 -6.13
C ILE A 177 2.62 17.26 -5.60
N VAL A 178 3.81 16.70 -5.84
CA VAL A 178 4.20 15.40 -5.29
C VAL A 178 4.11 15.39 -3.76
N ALA A 179 4.64 16.40 -3.09
CA ALA A 179 4.61 16.50 -1.63
C ALA A 179 3.17 16.58 -1.09
N GLN A 180 2.33 17.40 -1.71
CA GLN A 180 0.91 17.56 -1.34
C GLN A 180 0.12 16.27 -1.56
N PHE A 181 0.30 15.63 -2.71
CA PHE A 181 -0.35 14.34 -3.00
C PHE A 181 0.10 13.24 -2.05
N THR A 182 1.38 13.21 -1.71
CA THR A 182 1.90 12.25 -0.71
C THR A 182 1.19 12.42 0.62
N LEU A 183 1.03 13.66 1.10
CA LEU A 183 0.31 13.95 2.35
C LEU A 183 -1.16 13.55 2.28
N LEU A 184 -1.84 13.85 1.16
CA LEU A 184 -3.25 13.52 0.97
C LEU A 184 -3.47 12.00 0.86
N ILE A 185 -2.61 11.30 0.14
CA ILE A 185 -2.67 9.83 -0.01
C ILE A 185 -2.45 9.14 1.34
N ASP A 186 -1.37 9.50 2.05
CA ASP A 186 -1.05 8.89 3.34
C ASP A 186 -2.11 9.20 4.38
N GLY A 187 -2.60 10.45 4.41
CA GLY A 187 -3.68 10.87 5.31
C GLY A 187 -4.98 10.12 5.03
N ALA A 188 -5.36 9.95 3.76
CA ALA A 188 -6.56 9.21 3.37
C ALA A 188 -6.47 7.73 3.76
N ILE A 189 -5.31 7.09 3.53
CA ILE A 189 -5.07 5.68 3.90
C ILE A 189 -5.22 5.50 5.41
N VAL A 190 -4.53 6.32 6.21
CA VAL A 190 -4.56 6.22 7.68
C VAL A 190 -5.96 6.50 8.23
N ALA A 191 -6.64 7.53 7.71
CA ALA A 191 -7.98 7.89 8.16
C ALA A 191 -9.01 6.81 7.79
N ALA A 192 -8.93 6.25 6.58
CA ALA A 192 -9.82 5.16 6.16
C ALA A 192 -9.58 3.90 7.00
N GLN A 193 -8.32 3.54 7.26
CA GLN A 193 -7.96 2.40 8.11
C GLN A 193 -8.49 2.56 9.55
N ALA A 194 -8.33 3.76 10.12
CA ALA A 194 -8.72 4.02 11.50
C ALA A 194 -10.24 4.07 11.72
N THR A 195 -11.01 4.48 10.71
CA THR A 195 -12.45 4.76 10.86
C THR A 195 -13.35 3.79 10.09
N GLY A 196 -12.80 3.01 9.15
CA GLY A 196 -13.58 2.21 8.20
C GLY A 196 -14.33 3.07 7.15
N ASN A 197 -14.10 4.38 7.08
CA ASN A 197 -14.80 5.28 6.17
C ASN A 197 -13.99 5.51 4.89
N THR A 198 -14.44 4.95 3.78
CA THR A 198 -13.78 5.06 2.47
C THR A 198 -13.88 6.47 1.86
N ALA A 199 -14.80 7.31 2.34
CA ALA A 199 -14.99 8.67 1.84
C ALA A 199 -13.76 9.59 2.01
N TYR A 200 -12.80 9.21 2.84
CA TYR A 200 -11.54 9.96 2.96
C TYR A 200 -10.76 10.05 1.65
N ALA A 201 -10.91 9.07 0.76
CA ALA A 201 -10.36 9.17 -0.59
C ALA A 201 -10.99 10.33 -1.39
N ARG A 202 -12.32 10.48 -1.34
CA ARG A 202 -13.01 11.59 -2.02
C ARG A 202 -12.64 12.95 -1.43
N HIS A 203 -12.55 13.07 -0.10
CA HIS A 203 -12.11 14.31 0.55
C HIS A 203 -10.68 14.69 0.13
N ALA A 204 -9.77 13.72 0.05
CA ALA A 204 -8.42 13.95 -0.44
C ALA A 204 -8.42 14.37 -1.93
N ARG A 205 -9.28 13.76 -2.76
CA ARG A 205 -9.48 14.13 -4.17
C ARG A 205 -9.93 15.58 -4.33
N ASP A 206 -10.91 16.01 -3.53
CA ASP A 206 -11.43 17.38 -3.56
C ASP A 206 -10.34 18.40 -3.21
N LEU A 207 -9.53 18.10 -2.18
CA LEU A 207 -8.39 18.93 -1.81
C LEU A 207 -7.32 18.96 -2.91
N ALA A 208 -7.01 17.83 -3.53
CA ALA A 208 -6.09 17.74 -4.66
C ALA A 208 -6.58 18.59 -5.86
N ALA A 209 -7.87 18.55 -6.16
CA ALA A 209 -8.46 19.39 -7.21
C ALA A 209 -8.30 20.89 -6.95
N LEU A 210 -8.46 21.32 -5.69
CA LEU A 210 -8.21 22.71 -5.27
C LEU A 210 -6.74 23.11 -5.46
N GLN A 211 -5.78 22.21 -5.16
CA GLN A 211 -4.37 22.46 -5.35
C GLN A 211 -4.01 22.63 -6.83
N ILE A 212 -4.47 21.70 -7.68
CA ILE A 212 -4.28 21.79 -9.13
C ILE A 212 -4.86 23.12 -9.68
N ALA A 213 -6.07 23.48 -9.29
CA ALA A 213 -6.71 24.70 -9.72
C ALA A 213 -5.97 25.97 -9.24
N SER A 214 -5.42 25.95 -8.02
CA SER A 214 -4.63 27.06 -7.46
C SER A 214 -3.33 27.27 -8.22
N ASP A 215 -2.66 26.20 -8.58
CA ASP A 215 -1.37 26.28 -9.29
C ASP A 215 -1.56 26.90 -10.70
N ARG A 216 -2.62 26.55 -11.42
CA ARG A 216 -2.99 27.17 -12.71
C ARG A 216 -3.32 28.67 -12.60
N ARG A 217 -4.07 29.09 -11.58
CA ARG A 217 -4.49 30.51 -11.43
C ARG A 217 -3.30 31.46 -11.32
N THR A 218 -2.24 31.04 -10.65
CA THR A 218 -1.02 31.86 -10.48
C THR A 218 -0.26 32.02 -11.80
N THR A 219 -0.35 31.09 -12.73
CA THR A 219 0.23 31.20 -14.08
C THR A 219 -0.48 32.25 -14.91
N LYS A 220 -1.83 32.39 -14.76
CA LYS A 220 -2.64 33.35 -15.52
C LYS A 220 -2.42 34.80 -15.04
N ALA A 221 -2.24 35.02 -13.76
CA ALA A 221 -1.99 36.34 -13.18
C ALA A 221 -0.65 36.96 -13.64
N ARG A 222 0.39 36.14 -13.86
CA ARG A 222 1.70 36.63 -14.35
C ARG A 222 1.71 37.01 -15.84
N ARG A 223 0.78 36.48 -16.65
CA ARG A 223 0.67 36.82 -18.08
C ARG A 223 -0.06 38.14 -18.34
N THR A 224 -0.78 38.68 -17.35
CA THR A 224 -1.56 39.93 -17.50
C THR A 224 -0.79 41.18 -17.05
N THR A 225 0.40 41.02 -16.45
CA THR A 225 1.24 42.14 -15.95
C THR A 225 2.60 42.28 -16.68
N ALA A 226 2.71 41.73 -17.91
CA ALA A 226 3.89 41.93 -18.78
C ALA A 226 3.52 42.76 -20.01
#